data_fe65b192eed12baad2d65c58b8315ad9
#
_entry.id   fe65b192eed12baad2d65c58b8315ad9
#
_cell.length_a   1.000
_cell.length_b   1.000
_cell.length_c   1.000
_cell.angle_alpha   90.00
_cell.angle_beta   90.00
_cell.angle_gamma   90.00
#
_symmetry.space_group_name_H-M   'P 1'
#
loop_
_entity.id
_entity.type
_entity.pdbx_description
1 polymer ?
#
loop_
_entity_poly.entity_id
_entity_poly.type
_entity_poly.pdbx_seq_one_letter_code
_entity_poly.pdbx_strand_id
1 'polypeptide(L)'
;MLFRSQDDVLLVERKDYIKNPKPSGYRSLHLIIEIPIFLQNEKKMMKVEVQLRTIAMDFWASVEHKVRYKKNIPDSEAEQLAAELSSCADQIAAMDNKMEEIRRRIAEAEEREAENSPAKQPQTIGGVMLKKRLESGRFPFKK
;
A
#
# COMPACT_ATOMS: atom_id res chain seq x y z
N MET A 1 -8.63 5.66 4.58
CA MET A 1 -8.26 6.82 3.75
C MET A 1 -7.32 7.71 4.56
N LEU A 2 -6.02 7.43 4.49
CA LEU A 2 -5.01 7.93 5.45
C LEU A 2 -4.84 9.46 5.51
N PHE A 3 -5.17 10.19 4.46
CA PHE A 3 -4.83 11.62 4.37
C PHE A 3 -6.00 12.60 4.66
N ARG A 4 -7.23 12.11 4.80
CA ARG A 4 -8.39 12.99 5.04
C ARG A 4 -8.56 13.48 6.47
N SER A 5 -7.80 12.93 7.42
CA SER A 5 -7.86 13.29 8.85
C SER A 5 -6.70 14.17 9.30
N GLN A 6 -5.82 14.61 8.38
CA GLN A 6 -4.71 15.51 8.68
C GLN A 6 -5.01 16.87 8.07
N ASP A 7 -5.09 17.90 8.90
CA ASP A 7 -5.42 19.28 8.51
C ASP A 7 -4.31 19.95 7.67
N ASP A 8 -3.12 19.35 7.66
CA ASP A 8 -1.93 19.84 6.96
C ASP A 8 -1.68 19.15 5.61
N VAL A 9 -2.50 18.19 5.21
CA VAL A 9 -2.37 17.46 3.94
C VAL A 9 -3.62 17.66 3.08
N LEU A 10 -3.49 18.38 1.98
CA LEU A 10 -4.57 18.61 1.02
C LEU A 10 -4.45 17.65 -0.17
N LEU A 11 -5.45 16.79 -0.39
CA LEU A 11 -5.54 16.00 -1.61
C LEU A 11 -6.01 16.87 -2.78
N VAL A 12 -5.14 17.11 -3.76
CA VAL A 12 -5.40 17.92 -4.95
C VAL A 12 -5.99 17.11 -6.08
N GLU A 13 -5.42 15.93 -6.36
CA GLU A 13 -5.84 15.07 -7.47
C GLU A 13 -5.63 13.60 -7.14
N ARG A 14 -6.52 12.74 -7.69
CA ARG A 14 -6.41 11.28 -7.61
C ARG A 14 -6.52 10.68 -9.01
N LYS A 15 -5.49 9.91 -9.44
CA LYS A 15 -5.48 9.13 -10.67
C LYS A 15 -5.41 7.64 -10.30
N ASP A 16 -6.47 6.91 -10.60
CA ASP A 16 -6.60 5.49 -10.23
C ASP A 16 -6.34 4.59 -11.45
N TYR A 17 -5.05 4.34 -11.72
CA TYR A 17 -4.63 3.40 -12.77
C TYR A 17 -4.68 1.94 -12.34
N ILE A 18 -5.08 1.64 -11.09
CA ILE A 18 -5.37 0.26 -10.68
C ILE A 18 -6.72 -0.17 -11.27
N LYS A 19 -7.74 0.71 -11.15
CA LYS A 19 -9.07 0.47 -11.73
C LYS A 19 -9.11 0.70 -13.23
N ASN A 20 -8.38 1.69 -13.73
CA ASN A 20 -8.31 2.09 -15.13
C ASN A 20 -6.85 2.03 -15.61
N PRO A 21 -6.29 0.83 -15.92
CA PRO A 21 -4.92 0.68 -16.33
C PRO A 21 -4.59 1.47 -17.59
N LYS A 22 -3.33 1.87 -17.74
CA LYS A 22 -2.86 2.44 -19.01
C LYS A 22 -2.83 1.36 -20.09
N PRO A 23 -2.86 1.72 -21.39
CA PRO A 23 -2.80 0.76 -22.50
C PRO A 23 -1.58 -0.18 -22.45
N SER A 24 -0.47 0.25 -21.83
CA SER A 24 0.72 -0.59 -21.61
C SER A 24 0.56 -1.67 -20.53
N GLY A 25 -0.55 -1.67 -19.78
CA GLY A 25 -0.72 -2.51 -18.59
C GLY A 25 -0.26 -1.86 -17.28
N TYR A 26 0.28 -0.64 -17.32
CA TYR A 26 0.74 0.08 -16.11
C TYR A 26 -0.40 0.30 -15.12
N ARG A 27 -0.16 -0.06 -13.85
CA ARG A 27 -1.08 0.08 -12.72
C ARG A 27 -0.42 0.80 -11.55
N SER A 28 -1.11 1.78 -11.00
CA SER A 28 -0.71 2.52 -9.78
C SER A 28 -1.85 3.41 -9.32
N LEU A 29 -1.96 3.68 -8.03
CA LEU A 29 -2.79 4.77 -7.53
C LEU A 29 -1.90 5.99 -7.30
N HIS A 30 -2.14 7.08 -8.02
CA HIS A 30 -1.44 8.33 -7.87
C HIS A 30 -2.30 9.31 -7.07
N LEU A 31 -1.72 9.88 -6.02
CA LEU A 31 -2.30 10.95 -5.22
C LEU A 31 -1.40 12.17 -5.33
N ILE A 32 -1.92 13.25 -5.89
CA ILE A 32 -1.26 14.55 -5.83
C ILE A 32 -1.75 15.23 -4.56
N ILE A 33 -0.86 15.43 -3.62
CA ILE A 33 -1.12 16.08 -2.35
C ILE A 33 -0.36 17.40 -2.25
N GLU A 34 -0.90 18.34 -1.52
CA GLU A 34 -0.23 19.57 -1.13
C GLU A 34 0.08 19.51 0.37
N ILE A 35 1.34 19.70 0.72
CA ILE A 35 1.84 19.68 2.10
C ILE A 35 2.65 20.94 2.39
N PRO A 36 2.61 21.44 3.62
CA PRO A 36 3.49 22.54 4.03
C PRO A 36 4.91 22.03 4.26
N ILE A 37 5.87 22.72 3.68
CA ILE A 37 7.29 22.61 4.06
C ILE A 37 7.68 23.85 4.85
N PHE A 38 8.46 23.65 5.89
CA PHE A 38 8.97 24.70 6.74
C PHE A 38 10.42 24.99 6.37
N LEU A 39 10.63 26.14 5.74
CA LEU A 39 11.95 26.66 5.47
C LEU A 39 12.39 27.56 6.64
N GLN A 40 13.65 27.98 6.66
CA GLN A 40 14.21 28.74 7.76
C GLN A 40 13.40 30.03 8.08
N ASN A 41 12.84 30.69 7.06
CA ASN A 41 12.16 31.98 7.19
C ASN A 41 10.71 31.99 6.65
N GLU A 42 10.22 30.87 6.10
CA GLU A 42 8.89 30.83 5.51
C GLU A 42 8.27 29.43 5.57
N LYS A 43 6.94 29.38 5.56
CA LYS A 43 6.14 28.17 5.32
C LYS A 43 5.68 28.19 3.86
N LYS A 44 6.00 27.15 3.11
CA LYS A 44 5.64 27.04 1.68
C LYS A 44 4.84 25.76 1.43
N MET A 45 3.73 25.88 0.69
CA MET A 45 2.98 24.71 0.22
C MET A 45 3.68 24.09 -0.99
N MET A 46 3.85 22.75 -0.96
CA MET A 46 4.45 22.01 -2.07
C MET A 46 3.55 20.86 -2.51
N LYS A 47 3.46 20.67 -3.83
CA LYS A 47 2.81 19.51 -4.43
C LYS A 47 3.76 18.33 -4.43
N VAL A 48 3.26 17.19 -3.95
CA VAL A 48 3.97 15.92 -3.91
C VAL A 48 3.10 14.87 -4.57
N GLU A 49 3.69 14.07 -5.45
CA GLU A 49 3.03 12.89 -6.01
C GLU A 49 3.37 11.66 -5.17
N VAL A 50 2.35 11.04 -4.60
CA VAL A 50 2.45 9.77 -3.88
C VAL A 50 1.94 8.67 -4.81
N GLN A 51 2.78 7.68 -5.10
CA GLN A 51 2.41 6.52 -5.91
C GLN A 51 2.29 5.29 -5.03
N LEU A 52 1.09 4.68 -5.01
CA LEU A 52 0.80 3.47 -4.27
C LEU A 52 0.68 2.29 -5.24
N ARG A 53 1.47 1.25 -4.99
CA ARG A 53 1.56 0.04 -5.82
C ARG A 53 1.73 -1.19 -4.94
N THR A 54 1.36 -2.36 -5.45
CA THR A 54 1.87 -3.61 -4.90
C THR A 54 3.33 -3.80 -5.31
N ILE A 55 4.03 -4.70 -4.63
CA ILE A 55 5.43 -5.04 -4.95
C ILE A 55 5.54 -5.51 -6.41
N ALA A 56 4.58 -6.32 -6.87
CA ALA A 56 4.57 -6.84 -8.22
C ALA A 56 4.32 -5.74 -9.28
N MET A 57 3.42 -4.78 -9.00
CA MET A 57 3.22 -3.60 -9.86
C MET A 57 4.47 -2.73 -9.95
N ASP A 58 5.20 -2.55 -8.86
CA ASP A 58 6.42 -1.75 -8.85
C ASP A 58 7.56 -2.43 -9.60
N PHE A 59 7.72 -3.75 -9.41
CA PHE A 59 8.68 -4.53 -10.19
C PHE A 59 8.37 -4.47 -11.69
N TRP A 60 7.10 -4.67 -12.08
CA TRP A 60 6.66 -4.55 -13.47
C TRP A 60 7.00 -3.17 -14.05
N ALA A 61 6.66 -2.10 -13.35
CA ALA A 61 6.92 -0.73 -13.79
C ALA A 61 8.43 -0.45 -13.99
N SER A 62 9.28 -1.04 -13.15
CA SER A 62 10.74 -0.90 -13.27
C SER A 62 11.29 -1.62 -14.50
N VAL A 63 10.72 -2.76 -14.89
CA VAL A 63 11.10 -3.50 -16.10
C VAL A 63 10.60 -2.78 -17.34
N GLU A 64 9.33 -2.33 -17.37
CA GLU A 64 8.74 -1.56 -18.47
C GLU A 64 9.55 -0.30 -18.77
N HIS A 65 9.96 0.41 -17.71
CA HIS A 65 10.79 1.59 -17.85
C HIS A 65 12.13 1.25 -18.56
N LYS A 66 12.77 0.12 -18.21
CA LYS A 66 14.00 -0.32 -18.85
C LYS A 66 13.81 -0.63 -20.34
N VAL A 67 12.73 -1.30 -20.72
CA VAL A 67 12.42 -1.62 -22.13
C VAL A 67 12.20 -0.33 -22.91
N ARG A 68 11.43 0.60 -22.37
CA ARG A 68 11.10 1.88 -23.03
C ARG A 68 12.29 2.81 -23.24
N TYR A 69 13.26 2.82 -22.31
CA TYR A 69 14.38 3.77 -22.34
C TYR A 69 15.70 3.17 -22.81
N LYS A 70 15.74 1.87 -23.15
CA LYS A 70 16.95 1.20 -23.63
C LYS A 70 17.14 1.48 -25.13
N LYS A 71 18.12 2.33 -25.46
CA LYS A 71 18.42 2.76 -26.85
C LYS A 71 18.98 1.66 -27.77
N ASN A 72 19.29 0.46 -27.25
CA ASN A 72 19.99 -0.60 -27.94
C ASN A 72 19.10 -1.83 -28.24
N ILE A 73 17.79 -1.72 -28.11
CA ILE A 73 16.85 -2.77 -28.49
C ILE A 73 16.26 -2.42 -29.84
N PRO A 74 16.29 -3.31 -30.85
CA PRO A 74 15.59 -3.11 -32.12
C PRO A 74 14.10 -2.90 -31.90
N ASP A 75 13.47 -2.05 -32.72
CA ASP A 75 12.04 -1.70 -32.55
C ASP A 75 11.12 -2.94 -32.56
N SER A 76 11.40 -3.93 -33.41
CA SER A 76 10.64 -5.18 -33.50
C SER A 76 10.73 -6.02 -32.22
N GLU A 77 11.89 -6.02 -31.58
CA GLU A 77 12.08 -6.71 -30.28
C GLU A 77 11.44 -5.92 -29.16
N ALA A 78 11.50 -4.60 -29.17
CA ALA A 78 10.84 -3.73 -28.20
C ALA A 78 9.32 -3.89 -28.22
N GLU A 79 8.71 -4.05 -29.37
CA GLU A 79 7.26 -4.31 -29.52
C GLU A 79 6.89 -5.69 -28.94
N GLN A 80 7.69 -6.73 -29.19
CA GLN A 80 7.46 -8.06 -28.61
C GLN A 80 7.55 -8.02 -27.09
N LEU A 81 8.60 -7.41 -26.54
CA LEU A 81 8.77 -7.25 -25.09
C LEU A 81 7.64 -6.43 -24.46
N ALA A 82 7.13 -5.40 -25.14
CA ALA A 82 5.99 -4.63 -24.66
C ALA A 82 4.69 -5.47 -24.61
N ALA A 83 4.46 -6.32 -25.60
CA ALA A 83 3.32 -7.24 -25.63
C ALA A 83 3.42 -8.28 -24.49
N GLU A 84 4.60 -8.86 -24.26
CA GLU A 84 4.85 -9.80 -23.17
C GLU A 84 4.65 -9.11 -21.79
N LEU A 85 5.15 -7.89 -21.63
CA LEU A 85 4.95 -7.10 -20.41
C LEU A 85 3.47 -6.78 -20.16
N SER A 86 2.70 -6.48 -21.21
CA SER A 86 1.26 -6.28 -21.08
C SER A 86 0.56 -7.54 -20.56
N SER A 87 0.91 -8.72 -21.11
CA SER A 87 0.41 -10.00 -20.59
C SER A 87 0.81 -10.26 -19.14
N CYS A 88 2.05 -9.96 -18.77
CA CYS A 88 2.52 -10.05 -17.37
C CYS A 88 1.73 -9.13 -16.45
N ALA A 89 1.38 -7.92 -16.88
CA ALA A 89 0.60 -6.98 -16.06
C ALA A 89 -0.78 -7.53 -15.70
N ASP A 90 -1.43 -8.25 -16.61
CA ASP A 90 -2.73 -8.89 -16.35
C ASP A 90 -2.61 -10.07 -15.39
N GLN A 91 -1.55 -10.88 -15.53
CA GLN A 91 -1.26 -11.98 -14.60
C GLN A 91 -0.96 -11.45 -13.18
N ILE A 92 -0.18 -10.39 -13.06
CA ILE A 92 0.11 -9.71 -11.79
C ILE A 92 -1.19 -9.23 -11.15
N ALA A 93 -2.07 -8.58 -11.92
CA ALA A 93 -3.34 -8.10 -11.40
C ALA A 93 -4.24 -9.25 -10.91
N ALA A 94 -4.28 -10.36 -11.63
CA ALA A 94 -5.03 -11.54 -11.21
C ALA A 94 -4.47 -12.14 -9.91
N MET A 95 -3.15 -12.19 -9.78
CA MET A 95 -2.47 -12.69 -8.58
C MET A 95 -2.68 -11.76 -7.38
N ASP A 96 -2.54 -10.45 -7.56
CA ASP A 96 -2.79 -9.45 -6.51
C ASP A 96 -4.23 -9.55 -5.97
N ASN A 97 -5.22 -9.67 -6.88
CA ASN A 97 -6.62 -9.87 -6.49
C ASN A 97 -6.84 -11.17 -5.72
N LYS A 98 -6.17 -12.26 -6.13
CA LYS A 98 -6.26 -13.55 -5.44
C LYS A 98 -5.65 -13.51 -4.05
N MET A 99 -4.52 -12.84 -3.90
CA MET A 99 -3.86 -12.65 -2.60
C MET A 99 -4.72 -11.80 -1.66
N GLU A 100 -5.37 -10.74 -2.17
CA GLU A 100 -6.28 -9.92 -1.37
C GLU A 100 -7.53 -10.70 -0.93
N GLU A 101 -8.09 -11.55 -1.79
CA GLU A 101 -9.19 -12.44 -1.42
C GLU A 101 -8.78 -13.41 -0.29
N ILE A 102 -7.59 -14.01 -0.39
CA ILE A 102 -7.06 -14.91 0.65
C ILE A 102 -6.90 -14.14 1.96
N ARG A 103 -6.29 -12.95 1.93
CA ARG A 103 -6.11 -12.09 3.10
C ARG A 103 -7.45 -11.77 3.79
N ARG A 104 -8.47 -11.42 3.01
CA ARG A 104 -9.82 -11.14 3.52
C ARG A 104 -10.42 -12.36 4.21
N ARG A 105 -10.30 -13.54 3.61
CA ARG A 105 -10.82 -14.80 4.20
C ARG A 105 -10.11 -15.17 5.49
N ILE A 106 -8.81 -14.90 5.60
CA ILE A 106 -8.06 -15.11 6.84
C ILE A 106 -8.61 -14.17 7.92
N ALA A 107 -8.75 -12.87 7.64
CA ALA A 107 -9.28 -11.90 8.60
C ALA A 107 -10.70 -12.26 9.08
N GLU A 108 -11.59 -12.68 8.17
CA GLU A 108 -12.93 -13.14 8.51
C GLU A 108 -12.93 -14.43 9.37
N ALA A 109 -11.93 -15.30 9.22
CA ALA A 109 -11.78 -16.48 10.06
C ALA A 109 -11.30 -16.11 11.47
N GLU A 110 -10.33 -15.21 11.57
CA GLU A 110 -9.81 -14.69 12.85
C GLU A 110 -10.90 -13.97 13.65
N GLU A 111 -11.74 -13.15 13.00
CA GLU A 111 -12.88 -12.49 13.64
C GLU A 111 -13.88 -13.50 14.20
N ARG A 112 -14.23 -14.55 13.43
CA ARG A 112 -15.13 -15.61 13.90
C ARG A 112 -14.56 -16.40 15.08
N GLU A 113 -13.26 -16.66 15.09
CA GLU A 113 -12.61 -17.32 16.23
C GLU A 113 -12.61 -16.42 17.47
N ALA A 114 -12.41 -15.11 17.30
CA ALA A 114 -12.46 -14.15 18.40
C ALA A 114 -13.87 -14.04 19.00
N GLU A 115 -14.92 -14.05 18.18
CA GLU A 115 -16.32 -14.03 18.63
C GLU A 115 -16.73 -15.35 19.35
N ASN A 116 -16.26 -16.49 18.89
CA ASN A 116 -16.56 -17.80 19.46
C ASN A 116 -15.67 -18.17 20.65
N SER A 117 -14.62 -17.40 20.93
CA SER A 117 -13.75 -17.63 22.07
C SER A 117 -14.50 -17.24 23.35
N PRO A 118 -14.82 -18.18 24.28
CA PRO A 118 -15.51 -17.83 25.51
C PRO A 118 -14.70 -16.77 26.23
N ALA A 119 -15.32 -15.60 26.46
CA ALA A 119 -14.73 -14.53 27.22
C ALA A 119 -14.10 -15.16 28.48
N LYS A 120 -12.78 -15.02 28.63
CA LYS A 120 -12.10 -15.40 29.87
C LYS A 120 -12.77 -14.60 30.97
N GLN A 121 -13.75 -15.23 31.66
CA GLN A 121 -14.31 -14.66 32.86
C GLN A 121 -13.14 -14.33 33.78
N PRO A 122 -13.11 -13.13 34.39
CA PRO A 122 -12.06 -12.80 35.33
C PRO A 122 -12.17 -13.84 36.46
N GLN A 123 -11.15 -14.69 36.56
CA GLN A 123 -11.09 -15.66 37.66
C GLN A 123 -10.95 -14.87 38.94
N THR A 124 -12.03 -14.79 39.66
CA THR A 124 -12.08 -14.21 41.03
C THR A 124 -11.48 -15.24 41.97
N ILE A 125 -10.18 -15.16 42.19
CA ILE A 125 -9.54 -15.89 43.28
C ILE A 125 -9.56 -14.94 44.51
N GLY A 126 -10.43 -15.25 45.43
CA GLY A 126 -10.36 -14.67 46.78
C GLY A 126 -10.50 -13.16 46.90
N GLY A 127 -11.60 -12.56 46.41
CA GLY A 127 -12.05 -11.21 46.84
C GLY A 127 -11.12 -10.01 46.58
N VAL A 128 -10.04 -10.18 45.81
CA VAL A 128 -9.10 -9.08 45.49
C VAL A 128 -9.07 -8.81 44.01
N MET A 129 -9.56 -7.64 43.62
CA MET A 129 -9.56 -7.14 42.26
C MET A 129 -8.16 -6.69 41.86
N LEU A 130 -7.37 -7.54 41.18
CA LEU A 130 -6.08 -7.15 40.64
C LEU A 130 -6.28 -6.43 39.31
N LYS A 131 -6.20 -5.11 39.30
CA LYS A 131 -6.07 -4.29 38.10
C LYS A 131 -4.71 -4.55 37.48
N LYS A 132 -4.68 -5.32 36.37
CA LYS A 132 -3.47 -5.49 35.55
C LYS A 132 -3.12 -4.14 34.88
N ARG A 133 -2.06 -3.51 35.36
CA ARG A 133 -1.49 -2.29 34.80
C ARG A 133 -0.84 -2.66 33.45
N LEU A 134 -1.34 -2.11 32.36
CA LEU A 134 -0.68 -2.18 31.05
C LEU A 134 0.62 -1.37 31.13
N GLU A 135 1.74 -2.05 31.28
CA GLU A 135 3.05 -1.43 31.09
C GLU A 135 3.29 -1.27 29.60
N SER A 136 3.42 -0.02 29.18
CA SER A 136 3.83 0.37 27.84
C SER A 136 5.26 -0.12 27.57
N GLY A 137 5.41 -1.16 26.75
CA GLY A 137 6.70 -1.66 26.30
C GLY A 137 7.42 -0.61 25.44
N ARG A 138 8.43 0.04 26.01
CA ARG A 138 9.45 0.79 25.28
C ARG A 138 10.32 -0.20 24.53
N PHE A 139 10.31 -0.14 23.19
CA PHE A 139 11.33 -0.77 22.40
C PHE A 139 12.64 0.04 22.52
N PRO A 140 13.76 -0.56 22.93
CA PRO A 140 15.05 0.12 22.91
C PRO A 140 15.67 -0.01 21.52
N PHE A 141 15.75 1.10 20.79
CA PHE A 141 16.71 1.23 19.68
C PHE A 141 18.13 1.28 20.28
N LYS A 142 18.95 0.26 20.02
CA LYS A 142 20.40 0.35 20.20
C LYS A 142 21.04 0.92 18.94
N LYS A 143 21.94 1.86 19.18
CA LYS A 143 22.81 2.52 18.18
C LYS A 143 23.73 1.54 17.48
#